data_03d5f1a98339d83f9c704b130fc27562
#
_entry.id   03d5f1a98339d83f9c704b130fc27562
#
_cell.length_a   1.000
_cell.length_b   1.000
_cell.length_c   1.000
_cell.angle_alpha   90.00
_cell.angle_beta   90.00
_cell.angle_gamma   90.00
#
_symmetry.space_group_name_H-M   'P 1'
#
loop_
_entity.id
_entity.type
_entity.pdbx_description
1 polymer ?
#
loop_
_entity_poly.entity_id
_entity_poly.type
_entity_poly.pdbx_seq_one_letter_code
_entity_poly.pdbx_strand_id
1 'polypeptide(L)'
;MATGASWRKLNVPGEAEYIGRGVAFCPHCDGPFYKDKHVAVVGGGNSGIEAAIDLAGICSKVTVLEFMDELKADQVLQEKAKSLPNVEIFLHSQSLEVIGNGDKVTGLRVKDRKTEVERVIDLDGIFVQIGLAANSGVFRDVVETNKPGEIVIDAHCRTNVPGIYAAGDVSTVPYKQIIIAMGEGAKAALSAFEDRMRGLIG
;
A
#
# COMPACT_ATOMS: atom_id res chain seq x y z
N MET A 1 18.09 11.63 -3.75
CA MET A 1 16.65 11.80 -3.47
C MET A 1 16.14 10.58 -2.70
N ALA A 2 15.51 10.77 -1.52
CA ALA A 2 15.06 9.66 -0.66
C ALA A 2 13.85 10.10 0.18
N THR A 3 12.86 10.72 -0.48
CA THR A 3 11.68 11.31 0.16
C THR A 3 10.58 10.32 0.46
N GLY A 4 10.77 9.04 0.06
CA GLY A 4 9.84 7.95 0.32
C GLY A 4 8.52 8.06 -0.44
N ALA A 5 7.52 7.37 0.08
CA ALA A 5 6.16 7.39 -0.44
C ALA A 5 5.16 7.50 0.72
N SER A 6 3.97 7.97 0.43
CA SER A 6 2.87 8.08 1.37
C SER A 6 1.75 7.13 0.99
N TRP A 7 1.21 6.40 1.96
CA TRP A 7 0.01 5.61 1.76
C TRP A 7 -1.19 6.51 1.44
N ARG A 8 -1.94 6.12 0.44
CA ARG A 8 -3.23 6.75 0.19
C ARG A 8 -4.19 6.38 1.30
N LYS A 9 -4.92 7.38 1.80
CA LYS A 9 -5.89 7.24 2.87
C LYS A 9 -7.31 7.18 2.31
N LEU A 10 -8.21 6.59 3.07
CA LEU A 10 -9.64 6.58 2.76
C LEU A 10 -10.23 7.99 2.88
N ASN A 11 -9.66 8.83 3.75
CA ASN A 11 -10.11 10.16 4.10
C ASN A 11 -11.55 10.17 4.63
N VAL A 12 -11.86 9.21 5.49
CA VAL A 12 -13.16 9.08 6.16
C VAL A 12 -13.02 9.38 7.66
N PRO A 13 -14.12 9.77 8.34
CA PRO A 13 -14.14 9.91 9.79
C PRO A 13 -13.59 8.68 10.51
N GLY A 14 -12.84 8.88 11.60
CA GLY A 14 -12.24 7.82 12.40
C GLY A 14 -10.93 7.25 11.83
N GLU A 15 -10.65 7.33 10.53
CA GLU A 15 -9.43 6.74 9.96
C GLU A 15 -8.17 7.26 10.66
N ALA A 16 -8.00 8.59 10.74
CA ALA A 16 -6.80 9.19 11.32
C ALA A 16 -6.63 8.88 12.81
N GLU A 17 -7.75 8.77 13.53
CA GLU A 17 -7.77 8.46 14.96
C GLU A 17 -7.26 7.05 15.23
N TYR A 18 -7.64 6.07 14.38
CA TYR A 18 -7.35 4.66 14.60
C TYR A 18 -6.13 4.12 13.81
N ILE A 19 -5.33 4.98 13.16
CA ILE A 19 -4.04 4.56 12.59
C ILE A 19 -3.15 3.99 13.70
N GLY A 20 -2.66 2.73 13.51
CA GLY A 20 -1.89 1.99 14.51
C GLY A 20 -2.72 1.40 15.66
N ARG A 21 -4.05 1.64 15.67
CA ARG A 21 -5.00 1.09 16.63
C ARG A 21 -6.16 0.36 15.95
N GLY A 22 -5.87 -0.28 14.83
CA GLY A 22 -6.83 -1.01 14.02
C GLY A 22 -6.87 -0.61 12.54
N VAL A 23 -6.41 0.58 12.18
CA VAL A 23 -6.15 0.96 10.79
C VAL A 23 -4.67 0.76 10.50
N ALA A 24 -4.36 -0.05 9.48
CA ALA A 24 -3.03 -0.46 9.08
C ALA A 24 -2.85 -0.33 7.55
N PHE A 25 -1.59 -0.27 7.11
CA PHE A 25 -1.25 -0.14 5.70
C PHE A 25 -0.30 -1.24 5.20
N CYS A 26 0.34 -1.98 6.10
CA CYS A 26 1.32 -3.02 5.76
C CYS A 26 0.86 -4.39 6.28
N PRO A 27 0.32 -5.28 5.41
CA PRO A 27 -0.13 -6.61 5.82
C PRO A 27 1.00 -7.45 6.45
N HIS A 28 2.20 -7.42 5.85
CA HIS A 28 3.35 -8.15 6.36
C HIS A 28 3.85 -7.65 7.72
N CYS A 29 3.71 -6.32 7.98
CA CYS A 29 4.17 -5.70 9.23
C CYS A 29 3.17 -5.94 10.37
N ASP A 30 1.89 -5.69 10.08
CA ASP A 30 0.84 -5.60 11.08
C ASP A 30 -0.03 -6.87 11.15
N GLY A 31 -0.07 -7.69 10.09
CA GLY A 31 -0.90 -8.90 9.99
C GLY A 31 -0.80 -9.83 11.18
N PRO A 32 0.40 -10.13 11.73
CA PRO A 32 0.54 -11.00 12.90
C PRO A 32 -0.25 -10.56 14.14
N PHE A 33 -0.53 -9.26 14.32
CA PHE A 33 -1.34 -8.75 15.44
C PHE A 33 -2.84 -9.05 15.31
N TYR A 34 -3.26 -9.50 14.12
CA TYR A 34 -4.67 -9.83 13.80
C TYR A 34 -4.93 -11.33 13.69
N LYS A 35 -4.04 -12.15 14.29
CA LYS A 35 -4.25 -13.59 14.35
C LYS A 35 -5.62 -13.94 14.93
N ASP A 36 -6.35 -14.83 14.24
CA ASP A 36 -7.69 -15.33 14.61
C ASP A 36 -8.77 -14.23 14.70
N LYS A 37 -8.54 -13.04 14.12
CA LYS A 37 -9.46 -11.90 14.10
C LYS A 37 -10.13 -11.74 12.75
N HIS A 38 -11.21 -10.95 12.71
CA HIS A 38 -11.85 -10.50 11.48
C HIS A 38 -11.23 -9.16 11.03
N VAL A 39 -10.76 -9.11 9.79
CA VAL A 39 -10.19 -7.89 9.21
C VAL A 39 -10.84 -7.54 7.88
N ALA A 40 -10.83 -6.25 7.54
CA ALA A 40 -11.14 -5.78 6.19
C ALA A 40 -9.85 -5.43 5.44
N VAL A 41 -9.84 -5.67 4.13
CA VAL A 41 -8.88 -5.12 3.17
C VAL A 41 -9.64 -4.20 2.24
N VAL A 42 -9.27 -2.92 2.21
CA VAL A 42 -9.89 -1.94 1.31
C VAL A 42 -9.01 -1.72 0.10
N GLY A 43 -9.49 -2.13 -1.07
CA GLY A 43 -8.82 -2.09 -2.36
C GLY A 43 -8.74 -3.45 -3.03
N GLY A 44 -9.11 -3.52 -4.30
CA GLY A 44 -9.18 -4.76 -5.12
C GLY A 44 -8.16 -4.81 -6.27
N GLY A 45 -7.06 -4.04 -6.18
CA GLY A 45 -5.89 -4.19 -7.04
C GLY A 45 -4.97 -5.31 -6.55
N ASN A 46 -3.82 -5.54 -7.26
CA ASN A 46 -2.87 -6.60 -6.89
C ASN A 46 -2.50 -6.54 -5.41
N SER A 47 -2.07 -5.38 -4.90
CA SER A 47 -1.68 -5.23 -3.49
C SER A 47 -2.80 -5.58 -2.50
N GLY A 48 -4.05 -5.23 -2.82
CA GLY A 48 -5.19 -5.55 -1.96
C GLY A 48 -5.53 -7.04 -1.95
N ILE A 49 -5.49 -7.68 -3.12
CA ILE A 49 -5.79 -9.12 -3.23
C ILE A 49 -4.64 -9.96 -2.66
N GLU A 50 -3.37 -9.58 -2.87
CA GLU A 50 -2.21 -10.21 -2.21
C GLU A 50 -2.32 -10.08 -0.68
N ALA A 51 -2.63 -8.89 -0.18
CA ALA A 51 -2.87 -8.66 1.24
C ALA A 51 -3.98 -9.56 1.81
N ALA A 52 -5.08 -9.72 1.06
CA ALA A 52 -6.18 -10.58 1.48
C ALA A 52 -5.78 -12.07 1.53
N ILE A 53 -4.99 -12.53 0.57
CA ILE A 53 -4.45 -13.90 0.55
C ILE A 53 -3.54 -14.15 1.75
N ASP A 54 -2.59 -13.23 2.02
CA ASP A 54 -1.66 -13.33 3.14
C ASP A 54 -2.39 -13.33 4.48
N LEU A 55 -3.31 -12.37 4.66
CA LEU A 55 -4.10 -12.25 5.88
C LEU A 55 -5.04 -13.45 6.09
N ALA A 56 -5.52 -14.08 5.03
CA ALA A 56 -6.36 -15.28 5.14
C ALA A 56 -5.63 -16.46 5.79
N GLY A 57 -4.29 -16.51 5.70
CA GLY A 57 -3.47 -17.50 6.40
C GLY A 57 -3.30 -17.23 7.91
N ILE A 58 -3.71 -16.07 8.39
CA ILE A 58 -3.46 -15.59 9.77
C ILE A 58 -4.78 -15.32 10.49
N CYS A 59 -5.73 -14.68 9.80
CA CYS A 59 -7.00 -14.18 10.34
C CYS A 59 -8.09 -15.23 10.23
N SER A 60 -9.09 -15.14 11.11
CA SER A 60 -10.28 -15.99 11.04
C SER A 60 -11.17 -15.66 9.84
N LYS A 61 -11.22 -14.36 9.47
CA LYS A 61 -12.01 -13.88 8.34
C LYS A 61 -11.36 -12.65 7.71
N VAL A 62 -11.41 -12.57 6.39
CA VAL A 62 -10.95 -11.40 5.61
C VAL A 62 -12.08 -10.92 4.72
N THR A 63 -12.48 -9.67 4.84
CA THR A 63 -13.47 -9.02 4.00
C THR A 63 -12.80 -8.04 3.06
N VAL A 64 -12.78 -8.33 1.77
CA VAL A 64 -12.26 -7.42 0.73
C VAL A 64 -13.36 -6.47 0.28
N LEU A 65 -13.06 -5.18 0.29
CA LEU A 65 -13.97 -4.11 -0.12
C LEU A 65 -13.38 -3.37 -1.32
N GLU A 66 -14.00 -3.53 -2.48
CA GLU A 66 -13.60 -2.82 -3.69
C GLU A 66 -14.66 -1.78 -4.07
N PHE A 67 -14.20 -0.55 -4.33
CA PHE A 67 -15.06 0.56 -4.72
C PHE A 67 -15.67 0.42 -6.11
N MET A 68 -14.92 -0.20 -7.04
CA MET A 68 -15.33 -0.41 -8.42
C MET A 68 -16.28 -1.60 -8.55
N ASP A 69 -16.77 -1.82 -9.75
CA ASP A 69 -17.63 -2.95 -10.14
C ASP A 69 -16.86 -4.23 -10.46
N GLU A 70 -15.54 -4.15 -10.51
CA GLU A 70 -14.65 -5.28 -10.76
C GLU A 70 -13.34 -5.15 -9.97
N LEU A 71 -12.67 -6.28 -9.73
CA LEU A 71 -11.32 -6.31 -9.20
C LEU A 71 -10.33 -5.95 -10.31
N LYS A 72 -9.31 -5.16 -9.98
CA LYS A 72 -8.23 -4.78 -10.89
C LYS A 72 -6.97 -5.65 -10.74
N ALA A 73 -6.99 -6.61 -9.83
CA ALA A 73 -5.91 -7.57 -9.64
C ALA A 73 -5.80 -8.56 -10.81
N ASP A 74 -4.63 -9.15 -10.97
CA ASP A 74 -4.38 -10.21 -11.93
C ASP A 74 -5.30 -11.41 -11.68
N GLN A 75 -5.73 -12.07 -12.76
CA GLN A 75 -6.71 -13.17 -12.71
C GLN A 75 -6.29 -14.29 -11.75
N VAL A 76 -5.01 -14.66 -11.74
CA VAL A 76 -4.47 -15.70 -10.85
C VAL A 76 -4.66 -15.35 -9.37
N LEU A 77 -4.44 -14.09 -9.01
CA LEU A 77 -4.65 -13.61 -7.63
C LEU A 77 -6.13 -13.61 -7.27
N GLN A 78 -7.00 -13.18 -8.19
CA GLN A 78 -8.45 -13.21 -7.97
C GLN A 78 -8.97 -14.63 -7.73
N GLU A 79 -8.53 -15.59 -8.56
CA GLU A 79 -8.91 -17.01 -8.43
C GLU A 79 -8.43 -17.58 -7.11
N LYS A 80 -7.19 -17.28 -6.72
CA LYS A 80 -6.65 -17.69 -5.42
C LYS A 80 -7.45 -17.12 -4.27
N ALA A 81 -7.73 -15.83 -4.24
CA ALA A 81 -8.51 -15.20 -3.17
C ALA A 81 -9.93 -15.80 -3.07
N LYS A 82 -10.61 -16.00 -4.22
CA LYS A 82 -11.96 -16.60 -4.28
C LYS A 82 -11.99 -18.07 -3.82
N SER A 83 -10.86 -18.78 -3.89
CA SER A 83 -10.77 -20.17 -3.44
C SER A 83 -10.63 -20.34 -1.91
N LEU A 84 -10.34 -19.24 -1.19
CA LEU A 84 -10.12 -19.27 0.25
C LEU A 84 -11.46 -19.18 1.00
N PRO A 85 -11.78 -20.13 1.89
CA PRO A 85 -13.11 -20.22 2.52
C PRO A 85 -13.40 -19.08 3.51
N ASN A 86 -12.36 -18.41 4.00
CA ASN A 86 -12.45 -17.31 4.95
C ASN A 86 -12.29 -15.92 4.30
N VAL A 87 -12.30 -15.85 2.96
CA VAL A 87 -12.24 -14.58 2.21
C VAL A 87 -13.60 -14.28 1.58
N GLU A 88 -14.15 -13.12 1.88
CA GLU A 88 -15.34 -12.58 1.23
C GLU A 88 -15.00 -11.32 0.45
N ILE A 89 -15.53 -11.18 -0.76
CA ILE A 89 -15.24 -10.03 -1.64
C ILE A 89 -16.54 -9.29 -1.95
N PHE A 90 -16.57 -8.00 -1.64
CA PHE A 90 -17.68 -7.10 -1.94
C PHE A 90 -17.21 -6.02 -2.90
N LEU A 91 -17.80 -5.99 -4.08
CA LEU A 91 -17.65 -4.94 -5.07
C LEU A 91 -18.60 -3.77 -4.75
N HIS A 92 -18.46 -2.67 -5.46
CA HIS A 92 -19.29 -1.44 -5.29
C HIS A 92 -19.26 -0.89 -3.86
N SER A 93 -18.27 -1.24 -3.05
CA SER A 93 -18.23 -0.94 -1.61
C SER A 93 -17.46 0.34 -1.32
N GLN A 94 -18.16 1.35 -0.85
CA GLN A 94 -17.58 2.61 -0.39
C GLN A 94 -17.43 2.59 1.13
N SER A 95 -16.21 2.78 1.63
CA SER A 95 -15.97 3.04 3.06
C SER A 95 -16.46 4.43 3.42
N LEU A 96 -17.24 4.54 4.49
CA LEU A 96 -17.82 5.81 4.94
C LEU A 96 -17.25 6.30 6.26
N GLU A 97 -16.96 5.40 7.20
CA GLU A 97 -16.52 5.74 8.55
C GLU A 97 -15.83 4.55 9.21
N VAL A 98 -14.68 4.79 9.84
CA VAL A 98 -14.03 3.83 10.74
C VAL A 98 -14.62 3.99 12.13
N ILE A 99 -15.21 2.92 12.64
CA ILE A 99 -15.86 2.90 13.94
C ILE A 99 -14.91 2.26 14.97
N GLY A 100 -14.82 2.87 16.14
CA GLY A 100 -14.03 2.33 17.24
C GLY A 100 -14.61 2.71 18.59
N ASN A 101 -14.00 2.19 19.64
CA ASN A 101 -14.45 2.37 21.02
C ASN A 101 -13.58 3.37 21.83
N GLY A 102 -12.77 4.18 21.13
CA GLY A 102 -11.80 5.09 21.73
C GLY A 102 -10.41 4.47 21.95
N ASP A 103 -10.32 3.15 22.05
CA ASP A 103 -9.07 2.39 22.17
C ASP A 103 -8.63 1.80 20.83
N LYS A 104 -9.52 1.10 20.16
CA LYS A 104 -9.26 0.40 18.90
C LYS A 104 -10.47 0.41 17.97
N VAL A 105 -10.21 0.03 16.71
CA VAL A 105 -11.26 -0.24 15.71
C VAL A 105 -12.16 -1.37 16.19
N THR A 106 -13.48 -1.21 15.97
CA THR A 106 -14.51 -2.22 16.22
C THR A 106 -15.39 -2.46 15.02
N GLY A 107 -15.30 -1.62 13.98
CA GLY A 107 -16.12 -1.78 12.79
C GLY A 107 -15.78 -0.79 11.68
N LEU A 108 -16.41 -1.02 10.53
CA LEU A 108 -16.33 -0.14 9.36
C LEU A 108 -17.74 0.05 8.81
N ARG A 109 -18.19 1.30 8.70
CA ARG A 109 -19.41 1.63 7.97
C ARG A 109 -19.11 1.67 6.48
N VAL A 110 -19.87 0.91 5.73
CA VAL A 110 -19.75 0.80 4.28
C VAL A 110 -21.09 1.02 3.60
N LYS A 111 -21.05 1.52 2.37
CA LYS A 111 -22.21 1.70 1.50
C LYS A 111 -22.02 0.88 0.23
N ASP A 112 -23.02 0.12 -0.13
CA ASP A 112 -23.11 -0.48 -1.45
C ASP A 112 -23.55 0.62 -2.44
N ARG A 113 -22.69 1.00 -3.35
CA ARG A 113 -22.91 2.07 -4.33
C ARG A 113 -23.95 1.73 -5.40
N LYS A 114 -24.30 0.45 -5.55
CA LYS A 114 -25.31 0.01 -6.51
C LYS A 114 -26.71 0.06 -5.92
N THR A 115 -26.83 -0.34 -4.65
CA THR A 115 -28.13 -0.41 -3.95
C THR A 115 -28.37 0.78 -3.03
N GLU A 116 -27.34 1.60 -2.79
CA GLU A 116 -27.32 2.73 -1.84
C GLU A 116 -27.49 2.32 -0.36
N VAL A 117 -27.49 0.99 -0.08
CA VAL A 117 -27.68 0.44 1.27
C VAL A 117 -26.38 0.59 2.08
N GLU A 118 -26.52 1.16 3.27
CA GLU A 118 -25.43 1.23 4.25
C GLU A 118 -25.52 0.09 5.23
N ARG A 119 -24.33 -0.38 5.67
CA ARG A 119 -24.20 -1.37 6.74
C ARG A 119 -22.93 -1.13 7.54
N VAL A 120 -22.91 -1.65 8.75
CA VAL A 120 -21.69 -1.73 9.57
C VAL A 120 -21.18 -3.16 9.50
N ILE A 121 -19.89 -3.31 9.27
CA ILE A 121 -19.17 -4.58 9.34
C ILE A 121 -18.40 -4.57 10.66
N ASP A 122 -18.74 -5.45 11.58
CA ASP A 122 -18.00 -5.64 12.82
C ASP A 122 -16.66 -6.34 12.49
N LEU A 123 -15.55 -5.73 12.91
CA LEU A 123 -14.20 -6.21 12.61
C LEU A 123 -13.16 -5.61 13.57
N ASP A 124 -12.00 -6.24 13.64
CA ASP A 124 -10.91 -5.84 14.54
C ASP A 124 -9.83 -5.00 13.87
N GLY A 125 -9.78 -4.98 12.53
CA GLY A 125 -8.75 -4.25 11.81
C GLY A 125 -9.08 -3.97 10.35
N ILE A 126 -8.50 -2.91 9.81
CA ILE A 126 -8.70 -2.44 8.44
C ILE A 126 -7.33 -2.23 7.80
N PHE A 127 -7.05 -2.96 6.74
CA PHE A 127 -5.85 -2.80 5.91
C PHE A 127 -6.18 -1.98 4.67
N VAL A 128 -5.66 -0.76 4.60
CA VAL A 128 -5.94 0.16 3.49
C VAL A 128 -4.93 -0.08 2.38
N GLN A 129 -5.41 -0.64 1.25
CA GLN A 129 -4.60 -1.08 0.10
C GLN A 129 -5.03 -0.39 -1.20
N ILE A 130 -5.21 0.93 -1.15
CA ILE A 130 -5.62 1.76 -2.30
C ILE A 130 -4.46 2.50 -2.97
N GLY A 131 -3.25 2.01 -2.73
CA GLY A 131 -2.01 2.41 -3.38
C GLY A 131 -1.12 3.33 -2.56
N LEU A 132 0.07 3.55 -3.11
CA LEU A 132 1.10 4.46 -2.64
C LEU A 132 1.20 5.67 -3.57
N ALA A 133 1.61 6.80 -3.02
CA ALA A 133 1.98 7.99 -3.77
C ALA A 133 3.45 8.32 -3.49
N ALA A 134 4.30 8.25 -4.49
CA ALA A 134 5.69 8.64 -4.36
C ALA A 134 5.80 10.14 -4.01
N ASN A 135 6.63 10.48 -3.03
CA ASN A 135 6.86 11.87 -2.63
C ASN A 135 7.86 12.57 -3.57
N SER A 136 7.60 12.49 -4.87
CA SER A 136 8.45 12.97 -5.96
C SER A 136 8.02 14.32 -6.51
N GLY A 137 6.90 14.87 -6.06
CA GLY A 137 6.26 16.05 -6.65
C GLY A 137 7.20 17.24 -6.85
N VAL A 138 8.11 17.47 -5.91
CA VAL A 138 9.11 18.57 -5.95
C VAL A 138 10.25 18.33 -6.95
N PHE A 139 10.34 17.13 -7.52
CA PHE A 139 11.42 16.75 -8.44
C PHE A 139 10.96 16.51 -9.88
N ARG A 140 9.67 16.69 -10.18
CA ARG A 140 9.08 16.37 -11.50
C ARG A 140 9.75 17.08 -12.68
N ASP A 141 10.21 18.30 -12.46
CA ASP A 141 10.88 19.09 -13.49
C ASP A 141 12.40 18.86 -13.54
N VAL A 142 12.92 17.98 -12.66
CA VAL A 142 14.37 17.73 -12.53
C VAL A 142 14.73 16.34 -13.04
N VAL A 143 13.93 15.33 -12.72
CA VAL A 143 14.20 13.92 -13.06
C VAL A 143 12.99 13.26 -13.70
N GLU A 144 13.25 12.21 -14.47
CA GLU A 144 12.20 11.40 -15.07
C GLU A 144 11.39 10.64 -14.00
N THR A 145 10.06 10.69 -14.14
CA THR A 145 9.15 9.90 -13.32
C THR A 145 8.24 9.04 -14.19
N ASN A 146 7.86 7.86 -13.69
CA ASN A 146 6.90 7.02 -14.36
C ASN A 146 5.46 7.55 -14.16
N LYS A 147 4.47 6.87 -14.78
CA LYS A 147 3.06 7.26 -14.70
C LYS A 147 2.50 7.31 -13.25
N PRO A 148 2.85 6.40 -12.31
CA PRO A 148 2.51 6.51 -10.90
C PRO A 148 3.21 7.64 -10.15
N GLY A 149 4.25 8.25 -10.72
CA GLY A 149 5.03 9.35 -10.14
C GLY A 149 6.31 8.90 -9.43
N GLU A 150 6.73 7.64 -9.56
CA GLU A 150 7.99 7.17 -9.00
C GLU A 150 9.17 7.66 -9.84
N ILE A 151 10.28 8.02 -9.19
CA ILE A 151 11.51 8.42 -9.88
C ILE A 151 12.12 7.21 -10.58
N VAL A 152 12.34 7.30 -11.89
CA VAL A 152 12.94 6.23 -12.68
C VAL A 152 14.42 6.12 -12.35
N ILE A 153 14.88 4.92 -11.98
CA ILE A 153 16.27 4.61 -11.65
C ILE A 153 16.77 3.38 -12.39
N ASP A 154 18.08 3.34 -12.62
CA ASP A 154 18.78 2.14 -13.08
C ASP A 154 19.14 1.19 -11.92
N ALA A 155 19.81 0.08 -12.23
CA ALA A 155 20.29 -0.90 -11.25
C ALA A 155 21.28 -0.33 -10.23
N HIS A 156 21.85 0.85 -10.49
CA HIS A 156 22.80 1.57 -9.65
C HIS A 156 22.19 2.77 -8.93
N CYS A 157 20.86 2.90 -8.92
CA CYS A 157 20.12 4.03 -8.35
C CYS A 157 20.39 5.37 -9.04
N ARG A 158 20.94 5.39 -10.27
CA ARG A 158 21.12 6.60 -11.06
C ARG A 158 19.80 7.02 -11.68
N THR A 159 19.52 8.30 -11.68
CA THR A 159 18.41 8.88 -12.45
C THR A 159 18.86 9.17 -13.90
N ASN A 160 17.96 9.70 -14.72
CA ASN A 160 18.28 10.21 -16.04
C ASN A 160 19.20 11.45 -16.03
N VAL A 161 19.47 12.05 -14.86
CA VAL A 161 20.32 13.24 -14.71
C VAL A 161 21.63 12.84 -14.04
N PRO A 162 22.80 13.03 -14.71
CA PRO A 162 24.10 12.73 -14.13
C PRO A 162 24.32 13.45 -12.78
N GLY A 163 24.82 12.71 -11.78
CA GLY A 163 25.06 13.22 -10.43
C GLY A 163 23.82 13.24 -9.52
N ILE A 164 22.66 12.85 -10.04
CA ILE A 164 21.43 12.73 -9.24
C ILE A 164 21.05 11.26 -9.10
N TYR A 165 20.84 10.83 -7.85
CA TYR A 165 20.48 9.47 -7.47
C TYR A 165 19.18 9.47 -6.68
N ALA A 166 18.40 8.40 -6.81
CA ALA A 166 17.20 8.21 -6.00
C ALA A 166 17.19 6.79 -5.41
N ALA A 167 16.65 6.66 -4.20
CA ALA A 167 16.62 5.41 -3.47
C ALA A 167 15.37 5.28 -2.60
N GLY A 168 14.96 4.05 -2.34
CA GLY A 168 13.79 3.73 -1.51
C GLY A 168 12.47 3.99 -2.21
N ASP A 169 11.40 4.14 -1.43
CA ASP A 169 10.01 4.08 -1.91
C ASP A 169 9.63 5.17 -2.92
N VAL A 170 10.40 6.25 -3.02
CA VAL A 170 10.20 7.32 -4.01
C VAL A 170 10.57 6.89 -5.43
N SER A 171 11.37 5.84 -5.56
CA SER A 171 11.94 5.35 -6.83
C SER A 171 11.18 4.15 -7.40
N THR A 172 11.55 3.72 -8.59
CA THR A 172 11.00 2.52 -9.25
C THR A 172 11.49 1.20 -8.66
N VAL A 173 12.07 1.19 -7.45
CA VAL A 173 12.40 -0.05 -6.75
C VAL A 173 11.13 -0.88 -6.52
N PRO A 174 11.14 -2.20 -6.83
CA PRO A 174 9.89 -2.99 -6.85
C PRO A 174 9.25 -3.18 -5.47
N TYR A 175 10.05 -3.33 -4.42
CA TYR A 175 9.56 -3.62 -3.06
C TYR A 175 9.75 -2.43 -2.14
N LYS A 176 8.64 -1.97 -1.52
CA LYS A 176 8.59 -0.81 -0.64
C LYS A 176 8.69 -1.28 0.82
N GLN A 177 9.91 -1.57 1.29
CA GLN A 177 10.21 -2.05 2.63
C GLN A 177 11.42 -1.31 3.21
N ILE A 178 11.45 -1.13 4.53
CA ILE A 178 12.52 -0.39 5.24
C ILE A 178 13.90 -0.95 4.89
N ILE A 179 14.06 -2.28 4.94
CA ILE A 179 15.35 -2.92 4.64
C ILE A 179 15.78 -2.71 3.18
N ILE A 180 14.84 -2.70 2.25
CA ILE A 180 15.10 -2.42 0.84
C ILE A 180 15.54 -0.95 0.68
N ALA A 181 14.83 -0.02 1.30
CA ALA A 181 15.18 1.40 1.24
C ALA A 181 16.59 1.68 1.81
N MET A 182 16.96 0.98 2.88
CA MET A 182 18.33 1.06 3.44
C MET A 182 19.38 0.53 2.46
N GLY A 183 19.14 -0.63 1.85
CA GLY A 183 20.04 -1.22 0.85
C GLY A 183 20.18 -0.35 -0.40
N GLU A 184 19.06 0.18 -0.90
CA GLU A 184 19.05 1.11 -2.04
C GLU A 184 19.82 2.40 -1.72
N GLY A 185 19.66 2.95 -0.51
CA GLY A 185 20.41 4.12 -0.05
C GLY A 185 21.91 3.89 -0.02
N ALA A 186 22.37 2.74 0.50
CA ALA A 186 23.76 2.33 0.48
C ALA A 186 24.29 2.16 -0.96
N LYS A 187 23.52 1.52 -1.83
CA LYS A 187 23.86 1.35 -3.26
C LYS A 187 23.99 2.69 -3.97
N ALA A 188 23.06 3.62 -3.75
CA ALA A 188 23.10 4.96 -4.32
C ALA A 188 24.37 5.72 -3.90
N ALA A 189 24.76 5.63 -2.63
CA ALA A 189 25.98 6.27 -2.12
C ALA A 189 27.24 5.68 -2.74
N LEU A 190 27.33 4.36 -2.86
CA LEU A 190 28.46 3.68 -3.51
C LEU A 190 28.54 4.03 -5.00
N SER A 191 27.42 4.08 -5.70
CA SER A 191 27.35 4.47 -7.11
C SER A 191 27.82 5.91 -7.31
N ALA A 192 27.40 6.83 -6.44
CA ALA A 192 27.85 8.23 -6.50
C ALA A 192 29.36 8.38 -6.29
N PHE A 193 29.91 7.60 -5.33
CA PHE A 193 31.37 7.58 -5.11
C PHE A 193 32.11 7.03 -6.33
N GLU A 194 31.66 5.92 -6.90
CA GLU A 194 32.26 5.30 -8.08
C GLU A 194 32.23 6.25 -9.28
N ASP A 195 31.10 6.89 -9.53
CA ASP A 195 30.94 7.82 -10.66
C ASP A 195 31.85 9.02 -10.53
N ARG A 196 32.02 9.53 -9.31
CA ARG A 196 32.98 10.60 -9.03
C ARG A 196 34.44 10.17 -9.29
N MET A 197 34.82 8.97 -8.82
CA MET A 197 36.17 8.43 -9.03
C MET A 197 36.48 8.18 -10.51
N ARG A 198 35.48 7.88 -11.32
CA ARG A 198 35.58 7.71 -12.77
C ARG A 198 35.49 9.01 -13.57
N GLY A 199 35.30 10.13 -12.91
CA GLY A 199 35.10 11.42 -13.56
C GLY A 199 33.81 11.55 -14.37
N LEU A 200 32.81 10.77 -14.08
CA LEU A 200 31.49 10.80 -14.72
C LEU A 200 30.59 11.92 -14.17
N ILE A 201 30.93 12.42 -13.00
CA ILE A 201 30.27 13.55 -12.31
C ILE A 201 31.33 14.44 -11.69
N GLY A 202 31.03 15.74 -11.60
CA GLY A 202 31.94 16.77 -11.02
C GLY A 202 31.93 16.80 -9.49
#